data_7b7848b9b9a67aaad86d170cb22409ba
#
_entry.id   7b7848b9b9a67aaad86d170cb22409ba
#
_cell.length_a   1.000
_cell.length_b   1.000
_cell.length_c   1.000
_cell.angle_alpha   90.00
_cell.angle_beta   90.00
_cell.angle_gamma   90.00
#
_symmetry.space_group_name_H-M   'P 1'
#
loop_
_entity.id
_entity.type
_entity.pdbx_description
1 polymer ?
#
loop_
_entity_poly.entity_id
_entity_poly.type
_entity_poly.pdbx_seq_one_letter_code
_entity_poly.pdbx_strand_id
1 'polypeptide(L)'
;MGAGREPRRSRVRRLARAGAFGCAAAGGLGSGHLLVLLAAAVRPGGKPAPPPRQDVGLAVVIPAHNEEAQIAASLSSVRGCDYDPGRRRIIVVADNCDDATAATARAAGAEVWERSDPLRRGKGHALAWAFPRLVEDPTVEAVCVIDADCEVSANYLSAVAARVGAGADAVQVPYLVSNPERAPAAALRWAGFALFNVVRPLGRDRLGLSSGLVGTGMAFSRSLLLRSPWAAFSFAEDREQHMRWVLAGARAVFAPEAEVRSPSPSTHAGVHAQERRWESGRAALAARLTPRLLARALRSRSAVQVDAALEPVLPSQSLLLAINAGGLVASLLAGRRGVARWAAGSLLAQALYVVGGLAVIRAPASVWRAFGSLPRFLARRMVIVIGAGGGPVGWERTPREPVRVPETGASVQLAPHTAATAEPVPAATSVSGP
;
A
#
# COMPACT_ATOMS: atom_id res chain seq x y z
N MET A 1 26.24 27.43 48.87
CA MET A 1 25.42 26.29 48.37
C MET A 1 25.87 25.99 46.96
N GLY A 2 26.74 24.97 46.78
CA GLY A 2 27.31 24.59 45.48
C GLY A 2 26.41 23.58 44.81
N ALA A 3 25.73 23.98 43.74
CA ALA A 3 25.08 23.04 42.87
C ALA A 3 26.15 22.24 42.12
N GLY A 4 26.41 21.01 42.57
CA GLY A 4 27.38 20.10 41.97
C GLY A 4 27.02 19.82 40.49
N ARG A 5 27.85 20.36 39.58
CA ARG A 5 27.78 19.98 38.16
C ARG A 5 28.10 18.50 38.06
N GLU A 6 27.06 17.68 37.79
CA GLU A 6 27.28 16.28 37.42
C GLU A 6 28.37 16.15 36.35
N PRO A 7 29.33 15.24 36.49
CA PRO A 7 30.39 15.09 35.52
C PRO A 7 29.81 14.76 34.15
N ARG A 8 30.19 15.50 33.12
CA ARG A 8 29.71 15.42 31.72
C ARG A 8 29.58 13.97 31.20
N ARG A 9 30.45 13.07 31.68
CA ARG A 9 30.44 11.63 31.38
C ARG A 9 29.21 10.89 31.94
N SER A 10 28.66 11.26 33.12
CA SER A 10 27.49 10.62 33.71
C SER A 10 26.22 11.01 32.95
N ARG A 11 26.12 12.26 32.49
CA ARG A 11 24.99 12.77 31.70
C ARG A 11 24.94 12.12 30.31
N VAL A 12 26.09 11.98 29.63
CA VAL A 12 26.18 11.27 28.35
C VAL A 12 25.80 9.82 28.48
N ARG A 13 26.24 9.12 29.52
CA ARG A 13 25.85 7.73 29.80
C ARG A 13 24.34 7.58 30.08
N ARG A 14 23.71 8.52 30.80
CA ARG A 14 22.26 8.49 31.02
C ARG A 14 21.49 8.69 29.73
N LEU A 15 21.87 9.67 28.91
CA LEU A 15 21.25 9.93 27.60
C LEU A 15 21.41 8.73 26.64
N ALA A 16 22.61 8.14 26.59
CA ALA A 16 22.84 6.92 25.79
C ALA A 16 21.98 5.74 26.27
N ARG A 17 21.80 5.57 27.58
CA ARG A 17 20.93 4.53 28.15
C ARG A 17 19.45 4.74 27.82
N ALA A 18 18.95 5.98 27.95
CA ALA A 18 17.58 6.33 27.61
C ALA A 18 17.32 6.17 26.10
N GLY A 19 18.26 6.62 25.26
CA GLY A 19 18.21 6.44 23.81
C GLY A 19 18.21 4.97 23.39
N ALA A 20 19.10 4.15 23.98
CA ALA A 20 19.15 2.71 23.71
C ALA A 20 17.84 2.00 24.06
N PHE A 21 17.24 2.34 25.20
CA PHE A 21 15.97 1.78 25.61
C PHE A 21 14.81 2.22 24.69
N GLY A 22 14.74 3.52 24.36
CA GLY A 22 13.74 4.05 23.42
C GLY A 22 13.82 3.40 22.03
N CYS A 23 15.04 3.28 21.49
CA CYS A 23 15.26 2.58 20.20
C CYS A 23 14.86 1.10 20.30
N ALA A 24 15.23 0.41 21.36
CA ALA A 24 14.89 -1.00 21.53
C ALA A 24 13.38 -1.22 21.67
N ALA A 25 12.67 -0.35 22.39
CA ALA A 25 11.21 -0.42 22.52
C ALA A 25 10.50 -0.15 21.19
N ALA A 26 10.84 0.95 20.50
CA ALA A 26 10.26 1.30 19.20
C ALA A 26 10.58 0.25 18.13
N GLY A 27 11.83 -0.21 18.12
CA GLY A 27 12.29 -1.26 17.20
C GLY A 27 11.59 -2.59 17.43
N GLY A 28 11.45 -2.99 18.70
CA GLY A 28 10.78 -4.22 19.09
C GLY A 28 9.30 -4.23 18.76
N LEU A 29 8.60 -3.10 19.02
CA LEU A 29 7.19 -2.96 18.66
C LEU A 29 6.99 -3.06 17.14
N GLY A 30 7.78 -2.31 16.37
CA GLY A 30 7.68 -2.34 14.90
C GLY A 30 8.02 -3.70 14.30
N SER A 31 9.13 -4.33 14.75
CA SER A 31 9.53 -5.64 14.24
C SER A 31 8.55 -6.75 14.65
N GLY A 32 8.03 -6.70 15.88
CA GLY A 32 7.01 -7.63 16.36
C GLY A 32 5.70 -7.53 15.57
N HIS A 33 5.23 -6.31 15.32
CA HIS A 33 4.05 -6.07 14.47
C HIS A 33 4.24 -6.69 13.07
N LEU A 34 5.40 -6.49 12.43
CA LEU A 34 5.70 -7.05 11.13
C LEU A 34 5.71 -8.58 11.14
N LEU A 35 6.26 -9.21 12.18
CA LEU A 35 6.23 -10.67 12.32
C LEU A 35 4.82 -11.21 12.49
N VAL A 36 3.96 -10.53 13.24
CA VAL A 36 2.54 -10.92 13.38
C VAL A 36 1.85 -10.88 12.02
N LEU A 37 2.08 -9.82 11.22
CA LEU A 37 1.53 -9.74 9.86
C LEU A 37 2.09 -10.82 8.93
N LEU A 38 3.39 -11.13 9.01
CA LEU A 38 3.99 -12.22 8.25
C LEU A 38 3.40 -13.57 8.65
N ALA A 39 3.34 -13.86 9.96
CA ALA A 39 2.77 -15.10 10.48
C ALA A 39 1.32 -15.31 10.02
N ALA A 40 0.54 -14.22 9.98
CA ALA A 40 -0.79 -14.25 9.42
C ALA A 40 -0.77 -14.46 7.90
N ALA A 41 0.15 -13.79 7.17
CA ALA A 41 0.28 -13.93 5.72
C ALA A 41 0.72 -15.32 5.25
N VAL A 42 1.46 -16.07 6.06
CA VAL A 42 1.87 -17.47 5.75
C VAL A 42 0.87 -18.51 6.24
N ARG A 43 -0.05 -18.13 7.12
CA ARG A 43 -0.99 -19.08 7.73
C ARG A 43 -1.87 -19.73 6.64
N PRO A 44 -1.93 -21.07 6.55
CA PRO A 44 -2.89 -21.73 5.67
C PRO A 44 -4.33 -21.44 6.09
N GLY A 45 -5.27 -21.43 5.15
CA GLY A 45 -6.71 -21.30 5.48
C GLY A 45 -7.25 -19.87 5.51
N GLY A 46 -6.73 -18.95 4.67
CA GLY A 46 -7.42 -17.67 4.39
C GLY A 46 -8.81 -17.91 3.79
N LYS A 47 -9.72 -16.94 3.92
CA LYS A 47 -11.02 -17.02 3.23
C LYS A 47 -10.78 -17.20 1.73
N PRO A 48 -11.44 -18.17 1.08
CA PRO A 48 -11.33 -18.33 -0.36
C PRO A 48 -11.76 -17.03 -1.05
N ALA A 49 -11.14 -16.72 -2.19
CA ALA A 49 -11.60 -15.61 -3.01
C ALA A 49 -13.06 -15.88 -3.40
N PRO A 50 -13.96 -14.87 -3.35
CA PRO A 50 -15.28 -15.03 -3.91
C PRO A 50 -15.18 -15.40 -5.39
N PRO A 51 -16.14 -16.15 -5.94
CA PRO A 51 -16.13 -16.47 -7.37
C PRO A 51 -16.12 -15.18 -8.20
N PRO A 52 -15.39 -15.15 -9.33
CA PRO A 52 -15.38 -14.00 -10.23
C PRO A 52 -16.80 -13.61 -10.63
N ARG A 53 -17.06 -12.30 -10.69
CA ARG A 53 -18.36 -11.74 -11.11
C ARG A 53 -18.14 -10.76 -12.25
N GLN A 54 -19.13 -10.66 -13.15
CA GLN A 54 -19.14 -9.73 -14.28
C GLN A 54 -20.42 -8.90 -14.35
N ASP A 55 -21.31 -9.05 -13.39
CA ASP A 55 -22.65 -8.45 -13.34
C ASP A 55 -22.73 -7.17 -12.49
N VAL A 56 -21.64 -6.81 -11.79
CA VAL A 56 -21.57 -5.58 -10.97
C VAL A 56 -21.26 -4.37 -11.86
N GLY A 57 -22.04 -3.31 -11.75
CA GLY A 57 -21.79 -2.06 -12.48
C GLY A 57 -20.54 -1.32 -11.91
N LEU A 58 -19.50 -1.17 -12.70
CA LEU A 58 -18.26 -0.55 -12.29
C LEU A 58 -17.98 0.77 -13.03
N ALA A 59 -17.57 1.81 -12.30
CA ALA A 59 -16.97 3.00 -12.87
C ALA A 59 -15.47 3.02 -12.55
N VAL A 60 -14.61 2.99 -13.56
CA VAL A 60 -13.16 3.12 -13.40
C VAL A 60 -12.79 4.58 -13.58
N VAL A 61 -12.25 5.20 -12.53
CA VAL A 61 -11.82 6.60 -12.51
C VAL A 61 -10.30 6.63 -12.57
N ILE A 62 -9.78 7.35 -13.57
CA ILE A 62 -8.36 7.57 -13.77
C ILE A 62 -8.10 9.08 -13.62
N PRO A 63 -7.70 9.57 -12.43
CA PRO A 63 -7.28 10.96 -12.27
C PRO A 63 -5.96 11.19 -12.97
N ALA A 64 -5.90 12.17 -13.87
CA ALA A 64 -4.74 12.47 -14.68
C ALA A 64 -4.40 13.97 -14.64
N HIS A 65 -3.10 14.29 -14.52
CA HIS A 65 -2.56 15.64 -14.65
C HIS A 65 -1.28 15.62 -15.46
N ASN A 66 -1.35 16.04 -16.71
CA ASN A 66 -0.23 16.04 -17.66
C ASN A 66 0.40 14.64 -17.85
N GLU A 67 -0.42 13.67 -18.23
CA GLU A 67 -0.04 12.27 -18.40
C GLU A 67 -0.23 11.77 -19.85
N GLU A 68 -0.10 12.68 -20.86
CA GLU A 68 -0.29 12.36 -22.29
C GLU A 68 0.53 11.17 -22.76
N ALA A 69 1.75 10.99 -22.20
CA ALA A 69 2.67 9.94 -22.61
C ALA A 69 2.29 8.53 -22.07
N GLN A 70 1.42 8.44 -21.06
CA GLN A 70 1.18 7.19 -20.34
C GLN A 70 -0.29 6.77 -20.29
N ILE A 71 -1.19 7.73 -20.39
CA ILE A 71 -2.64 7.50 -20.23
C ILE A 71 -3.19 6.44 -21.23
N ALA A 72 -2.67 6.37 -22.44
CA ALA A 72 -3.10 5.40 -23.45
C ALA A 72 -2.79 3.95 -23.02
N ALA A 73 -1.62 3.69 -22.43
CA ALA A 73 -1.24 2.36 -21.95
C ALA A 73 -2.12 1.93 -20.76
N SER A 74 -2.35 2.83 -19.81
CA SER A 74 -3.24 2.60 -18.67
C SER A 74 -4.66 2.26 -19.16
N LEU A 75 -5.22 3.06 -20.07
CA LEU A 75 -6.54 2.80 -20.66
C LEU A 75 -6.60 1.48 -21.42
N SER A 76 -5.56 1.12 -22.17
CA SER A 76 -5.47 -0.16 -22.87
C SER A 76 -5.54 -1.34 -21.90
N SER A 77 -4.82 -1.29 -20.76
CA SER A 77 -4.85 -2.34 -19.76
C SER A 77 -6.23 -2.51 -19.12
N VAL A 78 -6.92 -1.40 -18.80
CA VAL A 78 -8.27 -1.44 -18.24
C VAL A 78 -9.29 -1.97 -19.24
N ARG A 79 -9.18 -1.57 -20.51
CA ARG A 79 -10.03 -2.08 -21.59
C ARG A 79 -9.81 -3.56 -21.86
N GLY A 80 -8.57 -4.02 -21.68
CA GLY A 80 -8.16 -5.42 -21.83
C GLY A 80 -8.57 -6.31 -20.65
N CYS A 81 -9.22 -5.78 -19.61
CA CYS A 81 -9.74 -6.62 -18.54
C CYS A 81 -10.84 -7.54 -19.05
N ASP A 82 -10.80 -8.80 -18.57
CA ASP A 82 -11.85 -9.79 -18.76
C ASP A 82 -13.08 -9.43 -17.93
N TYR A 83 -13.86 -8.49 -18.47
CA TYR A 83 -15.06 -7.93 -17.83
C TYR A 83 -16.05 -7.43 -18.89
N ASP A 84 -17.35 -7.62 -18.65
CA ASP A 84 -18.42 -7.18 -19.55
C ASP A 84 -18.30 -5.67 -19.87
N PRO A 85 -18.08 -5.27 -21.14
CA PRO A 85 -18.02 -3.87 -21.53
C PRO A 85 -19.30 -3.08 -21.19
N GLY A 86 -20.47 -3.73 -21.19
CA GLY A 86 -21.75 -3.11 -20.84
C GLY A 86 -21.92 -2.83 -19.34
N ARG A 87 -21.05 -3.40 -18.52
CA ARG A 87 -21.07 -3.24 -17.06
C ARG A 87 -19.92 -2.38 -16.53
N ARG A 88 -19.13 -1.76 -17.42
CA ARG A 88 -18.05 -0.86 -17.00
C ARG A 88 -18.08 0.47 -17.75
N ARG A 89 -17.87 1.55 -17.01
CA ARG A 89 -17.56 2.88 -17.54
C ARG A 89 -16.10 3.20 -17.23
N ILE A 90 -15.39 3.79 -18.18
CA ILE A 90 -13.97 4.19 -17.99
C ILE A 90 -13.89 5.70 -18.15
N ILE A 91 -13.61 6.39 -17.05
CA ILE A 91 -13.63 7.84 -16.96
C ILE A 91 -12.22 8.35 -16.63
N VAL A 92 -11.69 9.22 -17.48
CA VAL A 92 -10.47 9.98 -17.19
C VAL A 92 -10.88 11.36 -16.66
N VAL A 93 -10.42 11.68 -15.46
CA VAL A 93 -10.54 13.04 -14.91
C VAL A 93 -9.27 13.80 -15.24
N ALA A 94 -9.30 14.58 -16.33
CA ALA A 94 -8.21 15.46 -16.74
C ALA A 94 -8.21 16.71 -15.83
N ASP A 95 -7.40 16.67 -14.75
CA ASP A 95 -7.38 17.69 -13.71
C ASP A 95 -6.29 18.73 -13.95
N ASN A 96 -6.67 19.94 -14.32
CA ASN A 96 -5.77 21.07 -14.57
C ASN A 96 -4.65 20.71 -15.60
N CYS A 97 -4.98 19.96 -16.64
CA CYS A 97 -4.04 19.60 -17.70
C CYS A 97 -3.80 20.77 -18.65
N ASP A 98 -2.55 20.91 -19.07
CA ASP A 98 -2.09 21.87 -20.11
C ASP A 98 -1.38 21.15 -21.28
N ASP A 99 -1.38 19.79 -21.29
CA ASP A 99 -0.87 18.93 -22.37
C ASP A 99 -2.01 18.22 -23.12
N ALA A 100 -1.67 17.26 -23.97
CA ALA A 100 -2.63 16.51 -24.76
C ALA A 100 -3.33 15.35 -24.00
N THR A 101 -3.24 15.27 -22.66
CA THR A 101 -3.83 14.18 -21.85
C THR A 101 -5.30 13.93 -22.19
N ALA A 102 -6.13 14.98 -22.21
CA ALA A 102 -7.57 14.85 -22.48
C ALA A 102 -7.84 14.35 -23.90
N ALA A 103 -7.12 14.88 -24.91
CA ALA A 103 -7.25 14.46 -26.29
C ALA A 103 -6.82 13.00 -26.49
N THR A 104 -5.69 12.60 -25.92
CA THR A 104 -5.16 11.23 -25.96
C THR A 104 -6.13 10.24 -25.30
N ALA A 105 -6.71 10.60 -24.15
CA ALA A 105 -7.69 9.78 -23.47
C ALA A 105 -8.98 9.56 -24.29
N ARG A 106 -9.49 10.63 -24.94
CA ARG A 106 -10.65 10.51 -25.86
C ARG A 106 -10.34 9.63 -27.05
N ALA A 107 -9.18 9.82 -27.67
CA ALA A 107 -8.73 8.99 -28.80
C ALA A 107 -8.60 7.51 -28.40
N ALA A 108 -8.22 7.23 -27.17
CA ALA A 108 -8.20 5.87 -26.59
C ALA A 108 -9.59 5.35 -26.19
N GLY A 109 -10.67 6.11 -26.44
CA GLY A 109 -12.06 5.69 -26.20
C GLY A 109 -12.53 5.77 -24.76
N ALA A 110 -11.92 6.62 -23.94
CA ALA A 110 -12.41 6.89 -22.59
C ALA A 110 -13.42 8.05 -22.58
N GLU A 111 -14.33 8.02 -21.60
CA GLU A 111 -15.12 9.18 -21.22
C GLU A 111 -14.17 10.17 -20.50
N VAL A 112 -14.12 11.43 -20.94
CA VAL A 112 -13.18 12.41 -20.37
C VAL A 112 -13.93 13.56 -19.72
N TRP A 113 -13.66 13.73 -18.42
CA TRP A 113 -14.15 14.84 -17.63
C TRP A 113 -13.00 15.80 -17.36
N GLU A 114 -13.11 17.01 -17.89
CA GLU A 114 -12.11 18.05 -17.69
C GLU A 114 -12.47 18.89 -16.44
N ARG A 115 -11.50 19.06 -15.56
CA ARG A 115 -11.61 19.88 -14.37
C ARG A 115 -10.51 20.94 -14.37
N SER A 116 -10.89 22.21 -14.29
CA SER A 116 -9.97 23.34 -14.14
C SER A 116 -10.26 24.04 -12.81
N ASP A 117 -9.36 23.84 -11.83
CA ASP A 117 -9.44 24.48 -10.51
C ASP A 117 -8.01 24.64 -9.98
N PRO A 118 -7.32 25.74 -10.32
CA PRO A 118 -5.92 25.94 -9.95
C PRO A 118 -5.69 26.10 -8.43
N LEU A 119 -6.75 26.38 -7.67
CA LEU A 119 -6.67 26.52 -6.21
C LEU A 119 -6.80 25.18 -5.47
N ARG A 120 -7.39 24.17 -6.12
CA ARG A 120 -7.64 22.85 -5.52
C ARG A 120 -7.06 21.76 -6.40
N ARG A 121 -5.74 21.76 -6.52
CA ARG A 121 -4.99 20.76 -7.32
C ARG A 121 -4.77 19.46 -6.58
N GLY A 122 -4.66 18.36 -7.33
CA GLY A 122 -4.25 17.06 -6.85
C GLY A 122 -5.35 16.02 -6.81
N LYS A 123 -4.93 14.77 -6.75
CA LYS A 123 -5.76 13.57 -6.88
C LYS A 123 -6.95 13.55 -5.93
N GLY A 124 -6.74 13.90 -4.65
CA GLY A 124 -7.83 13.95 -3.67
C GLY A 124 -8.97 14.88 -4.06
N HIS A 125 -8.64 16.04 -4.66
CA HIS A 125 -9.64 17.00 -5.15
C HIS A 125 -10.34 16.51 -6.42
N ALA A 126 -9.60 15.88 -7.34
CA ALA A 126 -10.17 15.28 -8.55
C ALA A 126 -11.17 14.17 -8.19
N LEU A 127 -10.82 13.29 -7.24
CA LEU A 127 -11.71 12.22 -6.77
C LEU A 127 -12.93 12.76 -6.03
N ALA A 128 -12.76 13.77 -5.15
CA ALA A 128 -13.87 14.41 -4.44
C ALA A 128 -14.86 15.10 -5.40
N TRP A 129 -14.37 15.57 -6.54
CA TRP A 129 -15.19 16.18 -7.58
C TRP A 129 -15.92 15.14 -8.45
N ALA A 130 -15.29 14.01 -8.74
CA ALA A 130 -15.84 12.98 -9.62
C ALA A 130 -16.83 12.04 -8.92
N PHE A 131 -16.56 11.60 -7.69
CA PHE A 131 -17.33 10.58 -7.02
C PHE A 131 -18.82 10.92 -6.82
N PRO A 132 -19.21 12.15 -6.38
CA PRO A 132 -20.63 12.50 -6.25
C PRO A 132 -21.40 12.30 -7.56
N ARG A 133 -20.80 12.67 -8.71
CA ARG A 133 -21.41 12.51 -10.04
C ARG A 133 -21.61 11.06 -10.45
N LEU A 134 -20.69 10.18 -10.05
CA LEU A 134 -20.76 8.75 -10.35
C LEU A 134 -21.78 8.03 -9.51
N VAL A 135 -21.89 8.36 -8.23
CA VAL A 135 -22.84 7.69 -7.33
C VAL A 135 -24.29 8.15 -7.50
N GLU A 136 -24.55 9.22 -8.28
CA GLU A 136 -25.88 9.60 -8.73
C GLU A 136 -26.46 8.56 -9.70
N ASP A 137 -25.62 7.91 -10.52
CA ASP A 137 -26.02 6.83 -11.42
C ASP A 137 -26.24 5.52 -10.63
N PRO A 138 -27.49 5.01 -10.54
CA PRO A 138 -27.76 3.80 -9.79
C PRO A 138 -27.17 2.54 -10.43
N THR A 139 -26.75 2.59 -11.69
CA THR A 139 -26.11 1.46 -12.38
C THR A 139 -24.64 1.31 -11.96
N VAL A 140 -24.03 2.35 -11.35
CA VAL A 140 -22.69 2.30 -10.77
C VAL A 140 -22.77 1.74 -9.36
N GLU A 141 -22.41 0.48 -9.18
CA GLU A 141 -22.41 -0.19 -7.88
C GLU A 141 -21.07 -0.03 -7.14
N ALA A 142 -19.97 0.18 -7.86
CA ALA A 142 -18.67 0.53 -7.28
C ALA A 142 -17.84 1.42 -8.19
N VAL A 143 -16.95 2.19 -7.56
CA VAL A 143 -15.99 3.06 -8.22
C VAL A 143 -14.58 2.52 -7.98
N CYS A 144 -13.87 2.18 -9.07
CA CYS A 144 -12.47 1.79 -9.07
C CYS A 144 -11.58 3.02 -9.31
N VAL A 145 -10.41 3.07 -8.67
CA VAL A 145 -9.43 4.15 -8.86
C VAL A 145 -8.10 3.56 -9.31
N ILE A 146 -7.61 4.04 -10.45
CA ILE A 146 -6.34 3.64 -11.06
C ILE A 146 -5.57 4.89 -11.43
N ASP A 147 -4.29 4.97 -11.10
CA ASP A 147 -3.44 6.09 -11.52
C ASP A 147 -3.16 6.03 -13.02
N ALA A 148 -3.00 7.19 -13.64
CA ALA A 148 -2.84 7.34 -15.10
C ALA A 148 -1.57 6.69 -15.68
N ASP A 149 -0.63 6.31 -14.83
CA ASP A 149 0.63 5.63 -15.16
C ASP A 149 0.65 4.16 -14.75
N CYS A 150 -0.50 3.60 -14.39
CA CYS A 150 -0.63 2.24 -13.90
C CYS A 150 -1.30 1.32 -14.93
N GLU A 151 -0.88 0.07 -14.94
CA GLU A 151 -1.48 -1.02 -15.69
C GLU A 151 -2.09 -2.04 -14.74
N VAL A 152 -3.21 -2.62 -15.11
CA VAL A 152 -3.94 -3.61 -14.30
C VAL A 152 -3.85 -5.01 -14.93
N SER A 153 -3.93 -6.04 -14.09
CA SER A 153 -4.07 -7.43 -14.57
C SER A 153 -5.43 -7.66 -15.23
N ALA A 154 -5.49 -8.59 -16.18
CA ALA A 154 -6.71 -8.89 -16.94
C ALA A 154 -7.92 -9.23 -16.05
N ASN A 155 -7.71 -9.82 -14.89
CA ASN A 155 -8.74 -10.19 -13.93
C ASN A 155 -9.07 -9.11 -12.89
N TYR A 156 -8.53 -7.87 -13.02
CA TYR A 156 -8.69 -6.83 -12.01
C TYR A 156 -10.16 -6.50 -11.75
N LEU A 157 -10.94 -6.22 -12.78
CA LEU A 157 -12.34 -5.81 -12.63
C LEU A 157 -13.22 -6.95 -12.07
N SER A 158 -13.01 -8.18 -12.51
CA SER A 158 -13.76 -9.34 -12.02
C SER A 158 -13.44 -9.68 -10.56
N ALA A 159 -12.16 -9.51 -10.13
CA ALA A 159 -11.75 -9.68 -8.75
C ALA A 159 -12.35 -8.61 -7.81
N VAL A 160 -12.38 -7.35 -8.26
CA VAL A 160 -13.03 -6.26 -7.53
C VAL A 160 -14.54 -6.48 -7.44
N ALA A 161 -15.18 -6.81 -8.56
CA ALA A 161 -16.64 -7.08 -8.61
C ALA A 161 -17.03 -8.21 -7.67
N ALA A 162 -16.22 -9.28 -7.61
CA ALA A 162 -16.44 -10.39 -6.68
C ALA A 162 -16.44 -9.94 -5.21
N ARG A 163 -15.48 -9.08 -4.81
CA ARG A 163 -15.40 -8.57 -3.44
C ARG A 163 -16.53 -7.61 -3.10
N VAL A 164 -16.86 -6.69 -4.01
CA VAL A 164 -17.98 -5.76 -3.84
C VAL A 164 -19.29 -6.52 -3.77
N GLY A 165 -19.53 -7.48 -4.68
CA GLY A 165 -20.72 -8.32 -4.67
C GLY A 165 -20.84 -9.22 -3.44
N ALA A 166 -19.71 -9.51 -2.76
CA ALA A 166 -19.69 -10.18 -1.46
C ALA A 166 -19.86 -9.19 -0.27
N GLY A 167 -20.19 -7.92 -0.53
CA GLY A 167 -20.48 -6.92 0.48
C GLY A 167 -19.26 -6.13 1.01
N ALA A 168 -18.15 -6.14 0.29
CA ALA A 168 -17.00 -5.32 0.70
C ALA A 168 -17.28 -3.82 0.48
N ASP A 169 -16.99 -3.01 1.50
CA ASP A 169 -17.07 -1.55 1.43
C ASP A 169 -15.98 -0.96 0.55
N ALA A 170 -14.75 -1.41 0.77
CA ALA A 170 -13.58 -1.00 0.02
C ALA A 170 -12.71 -2.23 -0.30
N VAL A 171 -12.03 -2.18 -1.43
CA VAL A 171 -11.14 -3.23 -1.92
C VAL A 171 -9.79 -2.61 -2.27
N GLN A 172 -8.70 -3.30 -1.93
CA GLN A 172 -7.36 -2.99 -2.37
C GLN A 172 -6.76 -4.21 -3.05
N VAL A 173 -6.18 -4.04 -4.23
CA VAL A 173 -5.37 -5.09 -4.88
C VAL A 173 -3.87 -4.84 -4.66
N PRO A 174 -3.00 -5.83 -4.82
CA PRO A 174 -1.55 -5.64 -4.90
C PRO A 174 -1.13 -4.49 -5.80
N TYR A 175 -0.25 -3.61 -5.29
CA TYR A 175 0.39 -2.58 -6.08
C TYR A 175 1.89 -2.82 -6.13
N LEU A 176 2.44 -3.02 -7.33
CA LEU A 176 3.82 -3.44 -7.57
C LEU A 176 4.54 -2.51 -8.55
N VAL A 177 5.86 -2.58 -8.55
CA VAL A 177 6.70 -1.95 -9.57
C VAL A 177 6.85 -2.90 -10.75
N SER A 178 6.70 -2.41 -12.00
CA SER A 178 6.66 -3.25 -13.20
C SER A 178 8.03 -3.75 -13.69
N ASN A 179 9.15 -3.14 -13.27
CA ASN A 179 10.48 -3.37 -13.87
C ASN A 179 11.62 -3.65 -12.85
N PRO A 180 11.52 -4.70 -12.02
CA PRO A 180 12.53 -5.00 -11.00
C PRO A 180 13.88 -5.45 -11.61
N GLU A 181 13.92 -5.89 -12.87
CA GLU A 181 15.11 -6.40 -13.55
C GLU A 181 16.04 -5.27 -14.06
N ARG A 182 15.54 -4.05 -14.20
CA ARG A 182 16.25 -2.92 -14.83
C ARG A 182 17.54 -2.54 -14.10
N ALA A 183 17.55 -2.63 -12.76
CA ALA A 183 18.71 -2.32 -11.95
C ALA A 183 18.57 -2.90 -10.53
N PRO A 184 19.68 -3.14 -9.81
CA PRO A 184 19.61 -3.60 -8.41
C PRO A 184 18.80 -2.68 -7.49
N ALA A 185 18.85 -1.37 -7.70
CA ALA A 185 18.04 -0.41 -6.95
C ALA A 185 16.54 -0.55 -7.23
N ALA A 186 16.15 -0.84 -8.49
CA ALA A 186 14.76 -1.11 -8.86
C ALA A 186 14.26 -2.41 -8.21
N ALA A 187 15.08 -3.46 -8.21
CA ALA A 187 14.77 -4.72 -7.53
C ALA A 187 14.57 -4.56 -6.01
N LEU A 188 15.45 -3.81 -5.33
CA LEU A 188 15.29 -3.53 -3.90
C LEU A 188 14.08 -2.63 -3.60
N ARG A 189 13.75 -1.71 -4.51
CA ARG A 189 12.54 -0.91 -4.43
C ARG A 189 11.29 -1.77 -4.60
N TRP A 190 11.29 -2.67 -5.59
CA TRP A 190 10.23 -3.67 -5.76
C TRP A 190 10.03 -4.49 -4.48
N ALA A 191 11.12 -4.96 -3.85
CA ALA A 191 11.04 -5.69 -2.58
C ALA A 191 10.34 -4.87 -1.49
N GLY A 192 10.73 -3.62 -1.32
CA GLY A 192 10.10 -2.72 -0.34
C GLY A 192 8.60 -2.49 -0.63
N PHE A 193 8.24 -2.31 -1.90
CA PHE A 193 6.85 -2.17 -2.35
C PHE A 193 6.04 -3.42 -2.09
N ALA A 194 6.55 -4.58 -2.49
CA ALA A 194 5.87 -5.86 -2.33
C ALA A 194 5.65 -6.21 -0.86
N LEU A 195 6.65 -6.00 0.00
CA LEU A 195 6.50 -6.18 1.44
C LEU A 195 5.44 -5.25 2.04
N PHE A 196 5.35 -4.01 1.56
CA PHE A 196 4.41 -3.02 2.06
C PHE A 196 3.00 -3.20 1.47
N ASN A 197 2.89 -3.38 0.15
CA ASN A 197 1.62 -3.36 -0.59
C ASN A 197 1.00 -4.75 -0.81
N VAL A 198 1.72 -5.83 -0.48
CA VAL A 198 1.20 -7.20 -0.61
C VAL A 198 1.24 -7.94 0.72
N VAL A 199 2.43 -8.09 1.33
CA VAL A 199 2.58 -8.94 2.54
C VAL A 199 1.81 -8.36 3.73
N ARG A 200 1.91 -7.04 3.98
CA ARG A 200 1.17 -6.41 5.08
C ARG A 200 -0.35 -6.44 4.88
N PRO A 201 -0.90 -6.01 3.72
CA PRO A 201 -2.33 -6.11 3.45
C PRO A 201 -2.86 -7.54 3.55
N LEU A 202 -2.13 -8.52 3.02
CA LEU A 202 -2.50 -9.93 3.12
C LEU A 202 -2.57 -10.41 4.58
N GLY A 203 -1.55 -10.06 5.39
CA GLY A 203 -1.55 -10.38 6.81
C GLY A 203 -2.71 -9.74 7.56
N ARG A 204 -2.99 -8.47 7.29
CA ARG A 204 -4.12 -7.75 7.87
C ARG A 204 -5.46 -8.37 7.50
N ASP A 205 -5.67 -8.66 6.22
CA ASP A 205 -6.93 -9.25 5.74
C ASP A 205 -7.18 -10.61 6.42
N ARG A 206 -6.16 -11.46 6.53
CA ARG A 206 -6.25 -12.75 7.22
C ARG A 206 -6.52 -12.64 8.72
N LEU A 207 -6.11 -11.54 9.36
CA LEU A 207 -6.45 -11.24 10.75
C LEU A 207 -7.82 -10.57 10.92
N GLY A 208 -8.55 -10.32 9.83
CA GLY A 208 -9.81 -9.58 9.87
C GLY A 208 -9.64 -8.08 10.13
N LEU A 209 -8.42 -7.56 9.97
CA LEU A 209 -8.10 -6.14 10.03
C LEU A 209 -8.41 -5.46 8.69
N SER A 210 -8.21 -4.15 8.59
CA SER A 210 -8.35 -3.42 7.32
C SER A 210 -7.05 -3.49 6.54
N SER A 211 -7.09 -3.89 5.26
CA SER A 211 -5.90 -4.07 4.43
C SER A 211 -5.08 -2.79 4.23
N GLY A 212 -5.71 -1.63 4.38
CA GLY A 212 -5.15 -0.33 3.99
C GLY A 212 -5.52 0.05 2.57
N LEU A 213 -5.22 1.30 2.21
CA LEU A 213 -5.32 1.83 0.84
C LEU A 213 -3.96 2.40 0.45
N VAL A 214 -3.58 2.24 -0.83
CA VAL A 214 -2.23 2.59 -1.32
C VAL A 214 -2.25 3.45 -2.59
N GLY A 215 -3.34 4.16 -2.82
CA GLY A 215 -3.50 5.16 -3.86
C GLY A 215 -4.07 4.62 -5.17
N THR A 216 -3.63 3.49 -5.65
CA THR A 216 -4.08 2.90 -6.92
C THR A 216 -4.56 1.46 -6.74
N GLY A 217 -5.33 0.93 -7.69
CA GLY A 217 -5.92 -0.40 -7.55
C GLY A 217 -6.92 -0.50 -6.40
N MET A 218 -7.57 0.60 -6.08
CA MET A 218 -8.59 0.71 -5.05
C MET A 218 -9.97 0.61 -5.68
N ALA A 219 -10.94 0.08 -4.94
CA ALA A 219 -12.34 0.21 -5.31
C ALA A 219 -13.21 0.46 -4.07
N PHE A 220 -14.34 1.14 -4.28
CA PHE A 220 -15.25 1.58 -3.23
C PHE A 220 -16.68 1.30 -3.63
N SER A 221 -17.44 0.65 -2.77
CA SER A 221 -18.86 0.45 -3.02
C SER A 221 -19.60 1.79 -3.07
N ARG A 222 -20.64 1.87 -3.92
CA ARG A 222 -21.52 3.03 -3.96
C ARG A 222 -22.10 3.36 -2.59
N SER A 223 -22.48 2.37 -1.83
CA SER A 223 -23.02 2.53 -0.48
C SER A 223 -22.02 3.18 0.48
N LEU A 224 -20.73 2.84 0.41
CA LEU A 224 -19.70 3.49 1.20
C LEU A 224 -19.55 4.96 0.82
N LEU A 225 -19.47 5.27 -0.47
CA LEU A 225 -19.30 6.65 -0.95
C LEU A 225 -20.49 7.54 -0.62
N LEU A 226 -21.71 6.99 -0.62
CA LEU A 226 -22.93 7.73 -0.21
C LEU A 226 -22.97 8.01 1.29
N ARG A 227 -22.64 7.02 2.15
CA ARG A 227 -22.70 7.21 3.60
C ARG A 227 -21.48 7.93 4.19
N SER A 228 -20.34 7.88 3.51
CA SER A 228 -19.09 8.49 3.95
C SER A 228 -18.27 8.96 2.74
N PRO A 229 -18.59 10.14 2.19
CA PRO A 229 -17.95 10.66 0.99
C PRO A 229 -16.44 10.82 1.11
N TRP A 230 -15.77 10.89 -0.05
CA TRP A 230 -14.34 11.20 -0.10
C TRP A 230 -14.07 12.62 0.41
N ALA A 231 -13.20 12.74 1.42
CA ALA A 231 -12.87 14.00 2.09
C ALA A 231 -11.38 14.11 2.45
N ALA A 232 -10.51 13.42 1.71
CA ALA A 232 -9.07 13.41 1.92
C ALA A 232 -8.36 14.23 0.85
N PHE A 233 -7.55 15.20 1.30
CA PHE A 233 -6.90 16.20 0.44
C PHE A 233 -5.40 16.35 0.74
N SER A 234 -4.84 15.53 1.64
CA SER A 234 -3.39 15.54 1.93
C SER A 234 -2.60 14.85 0.82
N PHE A 235 -1.27 14.96 0.88
CA PHE A 235 -0.36 14.22 -0.04
C PHE A 235 -0.38 12.70 0.16
N ALA A 236 -1.07 12.20 1.16
CA ALA A 236 -1.35 10.79 1.40
C ALA A 236 -2.87 10.59 1.56
N GLU A 237 -3.60 11.06 0.55
CA GLU A 237 -5.07 11.13 0.52
C GLU A 237 -5.71 9.74 0.65
N ASP A 238 -5.09 8.72 0.11
CA ASP A 238 -5.48 7.32 0.20
C ASP A 238 -5.48 6.83 1.67
N ARG A 239 -4.39 7.05 2.39
CA ARG A 239 -4.27 6.69 3.81
C ARG A 239 -5.16 7.56 4.68
N GLU A 240 -5.24 8.86 4.37
CA GLU A 240 -6.14 9.77 5.08
C GLU A 240 -7.58 9.28 4.97
N GLN A 241 -8.04 8.95 3.77
CA GLN A 241 -9.40 8.47 3.55
C GLN A 241 -9.62 7.10 4.19
N HIS A 242 -8.65 6.20 4.10
CA HIS A 242 -8.68 4.92 4.80
C HIS A 242 -8.89 5.10 6.31
N MET A 243 -8.08 5.93 6.96
CA MET A 243 -8.20 6.19 8.40
C MET A 243 -9.55 6.82 8.77
N ARG A 244 -10.10 7.71 7.93
CA ARG A 244 -11.44 8.30 8.10
C ARG A 244 -12.54 7.24 8.01
N TRP A 245 -12.46 6.32 7.05
CA TRP A 245 -13.42 5.23 6.90
C TRP A 245 -13.33 4.23 8.04
N VAL A 246 -12.12 3.89 8.52
CA VAL A 246 -11.95 3.05 9.72
C VAL A 246 -12.55 3.72 10.97
N LEU A 247 -12.43 5.05 11.12
CA LEU A 247 -13.13 5.80 12.17
C LEU A 247 -14.66 5.69 12.03
N ALA A 248 -15.18 5.66 10.81
CA ALA A 248 -16.60 5.49 10.51
C ALA A 248 -17.08 4.02 10.60
N GLY A 249 -16.17 3.06 10.87
CA GLY A 249 -16.48 1.64 11.02
C GLY A 249 -16.40 0.83 9.72
N ALA A 250 -15.97 1.44 8.60
CA ALA A 250 -15.74 0.73 7.35
C ALA A 250 -14.37 0.04 7.33
N ARG A 251 -14.21 -0.95 6.45
CA ARG A 251 -12.99 -1.75 6.31
C ARG A 251 -12.66 -1.99 4.84
N ALA A 252 -11.40 -1.85 4.48
CA ALA A 252 -10.89 -2.32 3.20
C ALA A 252 -10.51 -3.80 3.29
N VAL A 253 -10.90 -4.60 2.30
CA VAL A 253 -10.49 -6.00 2.11
C VAL A 253 -9.40 -6.08 1.06
N PHE A 254 -8.59 -7.14 1.11
CA PHE A 254 -7.53 -7.36 0.14
C PHE A 254 -7.96 -8.37 -0.94
N ALA A 255 -7.66 -8.07 -2.20
CA ALA A 255 -7.91 -8.97 -3.32
C ALA A 255 -6.56 -9.38 -3.96
N PRO A 256 -5.87 -10.37 -3.39
CA PRO A 256 -4.50 -10.75 -3.79
C PRO A 256 -4.43 -11.42 -5.16
N GLU A 257 -5.56 -11.83 -5.73
CA GLU A 257 -5.67 -12.50 -7.02
C GLU A 257 -5.51 -11.58 -8.23
N ALA A 258 -5.65 -10.26 -8.04
CA ALA A 258 -5.43 -9.26 -9.08
C ALA A 258 -4.28 -8.33 -8.68
N GLU A 259 -3.77 -7.52 -9.61
CA GLU A 259 -2.69 -6.59 -9.31
C GLU A 259 -2.71 -5.35 -10.20
N VAL A 260 -2.09 -4.30 -9.70
CA VAL A 260 -1.77 -3.07 -10.43
C VAL A 260 -0.26 -2.87 -10.41
N ARG A 261 0.30 -2.44 -11.54
CA ARG A 261 1.72 -2.18 -11.71
C ARG A 261 1.98 -0.78 -12.23
N SER A 262 3.06 -0.15 -11.78
CA SER A 262 3.57 1.08 -12.37
C SER A 262 5.07 1.03 -12.51
N PRO A 263 5.66 1.78 -13.49
CA PRO A 263 7.10 1.87 -13.60
C PRO A 263 7.68 2.64 -12.40
N SER A 264 8.87 2.22 -11.95
CA SER A 264 9.63 3.02 -10.98
C SER A 264 10.12 4.31 -11.63
N PRO A 265 10.13 5.46 -10.92
CA PRO A 265 10.77 6.66 -11.43
C PRO A 265 12.20 6.39 -11.89
N SER A 266 12.56 6.90 -13.06
CA SER A 266 13.87 6.65 -13.70
C SER A 266 15.01 7.47 -13.08
N THR A 267 14.68 8.61 -12.45
CA THR A 267 15.66 9.54 -11.90
C THR A 267 15.74 9.47 -10.37
N HIS A 268 16.94 9.66 -9.84
CA HIS A 268 17.13 9.75 -8.39
C HIS A 268 16.32 10.90 -7.77
N ALA A 269 16.26 12.06 -8.45
CA ALA A 269 15.48 13.22 -7.99
C ALA A 269 13.99 12.91 -7.87
N GLY A 270 13.41 12.23 -8.86
CA GLY A 270 12.01 11.79 -8.84
C GLY A 270 11.70 10.83 -7.69
N VAL A 271 12.61 9.86 -7.44
CA VAL A 271 12.50 8.95 -6.29
C VAL A 271 12.49 9.73 -4.98
N HIS A 272 13.44 10.68 -4.81
CA HIS A 272 13.55 11.51 -3.61
C HIS A 272 12.29 12.36 -3.37
N ALA A 273 11.79 13.04 -4.42
CA ALA A 273 10.60 13.87 -4.31
C ALA A 273 9.38 13.04 -3.89
N GLN A 274 9.20 11.87 -4.49
CA GLN A 274 8.10 10.96 -4.17
C GLN A 274 8.17 10.45 -2.73
N GLU A 275 9.35 9.99 -2.27
CA GLU A 275 9.53 9.46 -0.91
C GLU A 275 9.37 10.54 0.16
N ARG A 276 9.87 11.76 -0.08
CA ARG A 276 9.66 12.90 0.82
C ARG A 276 8.18 13.24 0.99
N ARG A 277 7.41 13.26 -0.10
CA ARG A 277 5.95 13.48 -0.03
C ARG A 277 5.26 12.43 0.85
N TRP A 278 5.60 11.15 0.66
CA TRP A 278 5.01 10.06 1.44
C TRP A 278 5.35 10.14 2.94
N GLU A 279 6.61 10.42 3.27
CA GLU A 279 7.04 10.52 4.67
C GLU A 279 6.43 11.75 5.37
N SER A 280 6.37 12.91 4.70
CA SER A 280 5.74 14.11 5.26
C SER A 280 4.23 13.93 5.44
N GLY A 281 3.54 13.35 4.47
CA GLY A 281 2.12 13.01 4.55
C GLY A 281 1.83 12.06 5.72
N ARG A 282 2.66 11.02 5.88
CA ARG A 282 2.55 10.05 6.97
C ARG A 282 2.68 10.71 8.35
N ALA A 283 3.66 11.59 8.54
CA ALA A 283 3.87 12.28 9.81
C ALA A 283 2.68 13.19 10.17
N ALA A 284 2.13 13.92 9.20
CA ALA A 284 0.96 14.78 9.39
C ALA A 284 -0.29 13.95 9.78
N LEU A 285 -0.49 12.79 9.15
CA LEU A 285 -1.60 11.88 9.49
C LEU A 285 -1.43 11.28 10.88
N ALA A 286 -0.20 10.88 11.26
CA ALA A 286 0.11 10.37 12.60
C ALA A 286 -0.30 11.38 13.68
N ALA A 287 0.05 12.64 13.50
CA ALA A 287 -0.30 13.69 14.46
C ALA A 287 -1.81 13.96 14.55
N ARG A 288 -2.52 13.91 13.42
CA ARG A 288 -3.91 14.36 13.32
C ARG A 288 -4.95 13.25 13.60
N LEU A 289 -4.75 12.06 13.04
CA LEU A 289 -5.75 10.99 13.06
C LEU A 289 -5.44 9.86 14.03
N THR A 290 -4.18 9.56 14.33
CA THR A 290 -3.83 8.50 15.29
C THR A 290 -4.46 8.70 16.67
N PRO A 291 -4.43 9.88 17.32
CA PRO A 291 -5.06 10.05 18.63
C PRO A 291 -6.58 9.79 18.61
N ARG A 292 -7.24 10.20 17.51
CA ARG A 292 -8.69 9.98 17.31
C ARG A 292 -9.02 8.51 17.16
N LEU A 293 -8.24 7.78 16.37
CA LEU A 293 -8.38 6.32 16.19
C LEU A 293 -8.16 5.57 17.50
N LEU A 294 -7.10 5.91 18.25
CA LEU A 294 -6.82 5.27 19.53
C LEU A 294 -7.94 5.55 20.57
N ALA A 295 -8.41 6.80 20.66
CA ALA A 295 -9.52 7.14 21.55
C ALA A 295 -10.81 6.38 21.18
N ARG A 296 -11.09 6.22 19.87
CA ARG A 296 -12.23 5.43 19.41
C ARG A 296 -12.02 3.94 19.69
N ALA A 297 -10.82 3.42 19.40
CA ALA A 297 -10.46 2.02 19.60
C ALA A 297 -10.63 1.58 21.05
N LEU A 298 -10.22 2.41 22.02
CA LEU A 298 -10.41 2.15 23.46
C LEU A 298 -11.89 2.00 23.83
N ARG A 299 -12.76 2.82 23.23
CA ARG A 299 -14.20 2.77 23.50
C ARG A 299 -14.90 1.59 22.82
N SER A 300 -14.52 1.28 21.58
CA SER A 300 -15.14 0.23 20.77
C SER A 300 -14.45 -1.13 20.89
N ARG A 301 -13.30 -1.20 21.57
CA ARG A 301 -12.41 -2.39 21.66
C ARG A 301 -12.04 -2.95 20.28
N SER A 302 -11.87 -2.08 19.29
CA SER A 302 -11.64 -2.45 17.88
C SER A 302 -10.16 -2.61 17.57
N ALA A 303 -9.72 -3.83 17.30
CA ALA A 303 -8.37 -4.12 16.81
C ALA A 303 -8.09 -3.45 15.44
N VAL A 304 -9.11 -3.32 14.58
CA VAL A 304 -9.01 -2.63 13.29
C VAL A 304 -8.58 -1.18 13.47
N GLN A 305 -9.18 -0.47 14.44
CA GLN A 305 -8.84 0.93 14.71
C GLN A 305 -7.46 1.07 15.37
N VAL A 306 -7.04 0.11 16.21
CA VAL A 306 -5.68 0.09 16.78
C VAL A 306 -4.65 -0.08 15.67
N ASP A 307 -4.81 -1.06 14.79
CA ASP A 307 -3.87 -1.33 13.69
C ASP A 307 -3.79 -0.13 12.73
N ALA A 308 -4.93 0.44 12.34
CA ALA A 308 -4.98 1.63 11.49
C ALA A 308 -4.32 2.86 12.14
N ALA A 309 -4.38 2.98 13.48
CA ALA A 309 -3.70 4.04 14.22
C ALA A 309 -2.18 3.84 14.28
N LEU A 310 -1.71 2.60 14.31
CA LEU A 310 -0.28 2.26 14.36
C LEU A 310 0.40 2.47 13.01
N GLU A 311 -0.28 2.26 11.90
CA GLU A 311 0.32 2.32 10.56
C GLU A 311 1.12 3.60 10.26
N PRO A 312 0.62 4.82 10.47
CA PRO A 312 1.38 6.04 10.21
C PRO A 312 2.47 6.31 11.25
N VAL A 313 2.40 5.70 12.45
CA VAL A 313 3.38 5.87 13.52
C VAL A 313 4.57 4.94 13.36
N LEU A 314 4.34 3.74 12.82
CA LEU A 314 5.40 2.76 12.62
C LEU A 314 6.44 3.26 11.61
N PRO A 315 7.76 3.18 11.91
CA PRO A 315 8.80 3.63 11.01
C PRO A 315 8.79 2.90 9.67
N SER A 316 9.26 3.55 8.61
CA SER A 316 9.57 2.85 7.35
C SER A 316 10.59 1.74 7.59
N GLN A 317 10.60 0.70 6.73
CA GLN A 317 11.51 -0.46 6.90
C GLN A 317 12.97 -0.06 7.10
N SER A 318 13.44 0.93 6.32
CA SER A 318 14.82 1.40 6.40
C SER A 318 15.11 2.12 7.73
N LEU A 319 14.17 2.95 8.19
CA LEU A 319 14.29 3.65 9.47
C LEU A 319 14.19 2.67 10.65
N LEU A 320 13.31 1.68 10.56
CA LEU A 320 13.19 0.61 11.57
C LEU A 320 14.50 -0.19 11.68
N LEU A 321 15.13 -0.50 10.55
CA LEU A 321 16.44 -1.16 10.52
C LEU A 321 17.51 -0.30 11.20
N ALA A 322 17.54 1.00 10.89
CA ALA A 322 18.50 1.93 11.50
C ALA A 322 18.27 2.08 13.01
N ILE A 323 17.03 2.16 13.48
CA ILE A 323 16.66 2.20 14.90
C ILE A 323 17.13 0.93 15.60
N ASN A 324 16.88 -0.24 15.05
CA ASN A 324 17.31 -1.51 15.64
C ASN A 324 18.83 -1.66 15.66
N ALA A 325 19.52 -1.34 14.56
CA ALA A 325 20.97 -1.42 14.47
C ALA A 325 21.65 -0.40 15.40
N GLY A 326 21.20 0.86 15.39
CA GLY A 326 21.67 1.90 16.29
C GLY A 326 21.39 1.57 17.76
N GLY A 327 20.22 1.03 18.06
CA GLY A 327 19.86 0.54 19.40
C GLY A 327 20.76 -0.60 19.88
N LEU A 328 21.13 -1.54 18.98
CA LEU A 328 22.06 -2.62 19.28
C LEU A 328 23.44 -2.06 19.63
N VAL A 329 24.01 -1.21 18.76
CA VAL A 329 25.32 -0.59 18.96
C VAL A 329 25.36 0.23 20.26
N ALA A 330 24.37 1.10 20.47
CA ALA A 330 24.28 1.92 21.68
C ALA A 330 24.16 1.06 22.96
N SER A 331 23.43 -0.06 22.90
CA SER A 331 23.27 -0.97 24.04
C SER A 331 24.56 -1.72 24.35
N LEU A 332 25.32 -2.15 23.34
CA LEU A 332 26.63 -2.79 23.52
C LEU A 332 27.63 -1.81 24.14
N LEU A 333 27.71 -0.57 23.61
CA LEU A 333 28.59 0.48 24.15
C LEU A 333 28.22 0.89 25.60
N ALA A 334 26.93 0.82 25.92
CA ALA A 334 26.44 1.10 27.27
C ALA A 334 26.54 -0.10 28.24
N GLY A 335 27.06 -1.25 27.79
CA GLY A 335 27.18 -2.47 28.59
C GLY A 335 25.82 -3.11 28.97
N ARG A 336 24.75 -2.80 28.23
CA ARG A 336 23.37 -3.23 28.54
C ARG A 336 23.00 -4.50 27.77
N ARG A 337 23.56 -5.63 28.19
CA ARG A 337 23.39 -6.94 27.51
C ARG A 337 21.94 -7.36 27.28
N GLY A 338 21.01 -7.07 28.21
CA GLY A 338 19.58 -7.37 28.04
C GLY A 338 18.95 -6.59 26.90
N VAL A 339 19.21 -5.28 26.84
CA VAL A 339 18.70 -4.39 25.76
C VAL A 339 19.35 -4.74 24.44
N ALA A 340 20.67 -5.10 24.43
CA ALA A 340 21.36 -5.54 23.21
C ALA A 340 20.76 -6.85 22.66
N ARG A 341 20.43 -7.84 23.52
CA ARG A 341 19.74 -9.06 23.10
C ARG A 341 18.36 -8.79 22.51
N TRP A 342 17.61 -7.86 23.11
CA TRP A 342 16.31 -7.43 22.58
C TRP A 342 16.45 -6.75 21.21
N ALA A 343 17.40 -5.84 21.04
CA ALA A 343 17.66 -5.19 19.75
C ALA A 343 18.12 -6.18 18.68
N ALA A 344 18.97 -7.14 19.04
CA ALA A 344 19.38 -8.24 18.14
C ALA A 344 18.19 -9.13 17.74
N GLY A 345 17.32 -9.47 18.68
CA GLY A 345 16.06 -10.18 18.41
C GLY A 345 15.14 -9.42 17.47
N SER A 346 15.05 -8.09 17.62
CA SER A 346 14.26 -7.21 16.73
C SER A 346 14.85 -7.16 15.32
N LEU A 347 16.18 -7.15 15.17
CA LEU A 347 16.84 -7.24 13.86
C LEU A 347 16.59 -8.60 13.19
N LEU A 348 16.67 -9.70 13.95
CA LEU A 348 16.35 -11.03 13.45
C LEU A 348 14.88 -11.12 13.00
N ALA A 349 13.97 -10.58 13.81
CA ALA A 349 12.54 -10.49 13.47
C ALA A 349 12.30 -9.74 12.16
N GLN A 350 13.01 -8.62 11.97
CA GLN A 350 12.93 -7.86 10.73
C GLN A 350 13.53 -8.61 9.54
N ALA A 351 14.64 -9.31 9.72
CA ALA A 351 15.23 -10.15 8.68
C ALA A 351 14.28 -11.27 8.28
N LEU A 352 13.67 -11.97 9.26
CA LEU A 352 12.65 -12.99 9.02
C LEU A 352 11.44 -12.44 8.27
N TYR A 353 10.98 -11.23 8.64
CA TYR A 353 9.90 -10.58 7.90
C TYR A 353 10.25 -10.31 6.44
N VAL A 354 11.45 -9.80 6.16
CA VAL A 354 11.90 -9.50 4.79
C VAL A 354 12.04 -10.78 3.98
N VAL A 355 12.82 -11.74 4.49
CA VAL A 355 13.10 -13.02 3.77
C VAL A 355 11.82 -13.84 3.62
N GLY A 356 11.07 -14.03 4.71
CA GLY A 356 9.82 -14.78 4.70
C GLY A 356 8.74 -14.14 3.83
N GLY A 357 8.59 -12.80 3.91
CA GLY A 357 7.65 -12.05 3.08
C GLY A 357 7.97 -12.17 1.59
N LEU A 358 9.26 -12.03 1.19
CA LEU A 358 9.69 -12.18 -0.20
C LEU A 358 9.53 -13.64 -0.70
N ALA A 359 9.73 -14.62 0.17
CA ALA A 359 9.48 -16.03 -0.17
C ALA A 359 7.98 -16.30 -0.40
N VAL A 360 7.10 -15.77 0.46
CA VAL A 360 5.62 -15.92 0.33
C VAL A 360 5.11 -15.40 -1.01
N ILE A 361 5.62 -14.25 -1.46
CA ILE A 361 5.22 -13.64 -2.74
C ILE A 361 6.06 -14.13 -3.92
N ARG A 362 6.91 -15.16 -3.72
CA ARG A 362 7.79 -15.73 -4.76
C ARG A 362 8.57 -14.65 -5.51
N ALA A 363 9.27 -13.79 -4.75
CA ALA A 363 10.04 -12.68 -5.31
C ALA A 363 10.97 -13.12 -6.46
N PRO A 364 11.07 -12.35 -7.55
CA PRO A 364 11.96 -12.66 -8.68
C PRO A 364 13.42 -12.85 -8.26
N ALA A 365 14.17 -13.66 -9.01
CA ALA A 365 15.60 -13.93 -8.74
C ALA A 365 16.46 -12.63 -8.76
N SER A 366 16.07 -11.63 -9.56
CA SER A 366 16.69 -10.30 -9.59
C SER A 366 16.68 -9.61 -8.23
N VAL A 367 15.59 -9.77 -7.47
CA VAL A 367 15.43 -9.22 -6.11
C VAL A 367 16.44 -9.87 -5.16
N TRP A 368 16.56 -11.19 -5.17
CA TRP A 368 17.51 -11.91 -4.31
C TRP A 368 18.97 -11.55 -4.63
N ARG A 369 19.32 -11.46 -5.89
CA ARG A 369 20.65 -11.04 -6.33
C ARG A 369 20.97 -9.60 -5.91
N ALA A 370 19.97 -8.71 -5.87
CA ALA A 370 20.15 -7.32 -5.50
C ALA A 370 20.51 -7.09 -4.02
N PHE A 371 20.32 -8.09 -3.13
CA PHE A 371 20.70 -7.97 -1.72
C PHE A 371 22.18 -7.66 -1.51
N GLY A 372 23.07 -8.07 -2.42
CA GLY A 372 24.49 -7.67 -2.38
C GLY A 372 24.71 -6.13 -2.42
N SER A 373 23.78 -5.38 -2.99
CA SER A 373 23.82 -3.91 -3.05
C SER A 373 23.04 -3.22 -1.91
N LEU A 374 22.42 -3.99 -1.01
CA LEU A 374 21.56 -3.48 0.07
C LEU A 374 22.24 -2.42 0.97
N PRO A 375 23.51 -2.56 1.41
CA PRO A 375 24.13 -1.56 2.25
C PRO A 375 24.21 -0.18 1.59
N ARG A 376 24.59 -0.14 0.29
CA ARG A 376 24.64 1.10 -0.49
C ARG A 376 23.25 1.72 -0.70
N PHE A 377 22.26 0.89 -0.95
CA PHE A 377 20.86 1.31 -1.08
C PHE A 377 20.34 1.92 0.21
N LEU A 378 20.56 1.27 1.36
CA LEU A 378 20.15 1.76 2.67
C LEU A 378 20.85 3.06 3.05
N ALA A 379 22.15 3.20 2.82
CA ALA A 379 22.87 4.43 3.10
C ALA A 379 22.27 5.63 2.34
N ARG A 380 21.95 5.46 1.05
CA ARG A 380 21.28 6.49 0.25
C ARG A 380 19.89 6.82 0.79
N ARG A 381 19.11 5.80 1.15
CA ARG A 381 17.76 5.98 1.68
C ARG A 381 17.74 6.69 3.04
N MET A 382 18.72 6.46 3.90
CA MET A 382 18.84 7.16 5.18
C MET A 382 19.05 8.66 5.01
N VAL A 383 19.80 9.09 3.99
CA VAL A 383 19.94 10.51 3.65
C VAL A 383 18.59 11.15 3.34
N ILE A 384 17.71 10.42 2.60
CA ILE A 384 16.35 10.89 2.26
C ILE A 384 15.49 11.01 3.52
N VAL A 385 15.48 9.97 4.36
CA VAL A 385 14.63 9.93 5.56
C VAL A 385 15.02 11.01 6.56
N ILE A 386 16.32 11.23 6.77
CA ILE A 386 16.84 12.27 7.68
C ILE A 386 16.55 13.67 7.09
N GLY A 387 16.72 13.85 5.77
CA GLY A 387 16.46 15.12 5.09
C GLY A 387 14.96 15.45 4.92
N ALA A 388 14.05 14.52 5.13
CA ALA A 388 12.60 14.74 4.97
C ALA A 388 11.99 15.64 6.07
N GLY A 389 12.70 15.93 7.16
CA GLY A 389 12.24 16.82 8.24
C GLY A 389 12.25 18.34 7.92
N GLY A 390 12.62 18.75 6.70
CA GLY A 390 12.80 20.15 6.31
C GLY A 390 11.62 20.71 5.48
N GLY A 391 10.60 21.24 6.13
CA GLY A 391 9.60 22.13 5.53
C GLY A 391 8.49 21.48 4.67
N PRO A 392 7.42 22.24 4.38
CA PRO A 392 6.32 21.78 3.53
C PRO A 392 6.82 21.54 2.11
N VAL A 393 6.55 20.37 1.58
CA VAL A 393 6.84 20.01 0.17
C VAL A 393 5.66 20.51 -0.67
N GLY A 394 5.93 21.40 -1.63
CA GLY A 394 4.95 21.79 -2.65
C GLY A 394 4.57 20.61 -3.54
N TRP A 395 3.42 20.70 -4.21
CA TRP A 395 3.06 19.72 -5.22
C TRP A 395 3.93 19.91 -6.46
N GLU A 396 4.79 18.91 -6.75
CA GLU A 396 5.60 18.85 -7.97
C GLU A 396 5.33 17.53 -8.68
N ARG A 397 5.14 17.59 -10.00
CA ARG A 397 5.02 16.40 -10.85
C ARG A 397 6.33 15.62 -10.81
N THR A 398 6.26 14.31 -10.59
CA THR A 398 7.44 13.44 -10.71
C THR A 398 7.71 13.17 -12.19
N PRO A 399 8.86 13.61 -12.77
CA PRO A 399 9.20 13.34 -14.17
C PRO A 399 9.30 11.83 -14.41
N ARG A 400 8.67 11.36 -15.49
CA ARG A 400 8.67 9.94 -15.89
C ARG A 400 9.05 9.83 -17.36
N GLU A 401 9.78 8.76 -17.73
CA GLU A 401 10.06 8.43 -19.12
C GLU A 401 8.90 7.61 -19.71
N PRO A 402 8.66 7.71 -21.05
CA PRO A 402 7.70 6.86 -21.72
C PRO A 402 8.03 5.38 -21.50
N VAL A 403 7.05 4.59 -21.15
CA VAL A 403 7.21 3.13 -20.94
C VAL A 403 7.33 2.45 -22.30
N ARG A 404 8.49 1.84 -22.58
CA ARG A 404 8.55 0.74 -23.55
C ARG A 404 8.09 -0.51 -22.82
N VAL A 405 6.92 -1.01 -23.17
CA VAL A 405 6.32 -2.22 -22.63
C VAL A 405 7.19 -3.42 -23.03
N PRO A 406 7.78 -4.19 -22.11
CA PRO A 406 8.32 -5.52 -22.41
C PRO A 406 7.17 -6.51 -22.44
N GLU A 407 7.10 -7.35 -23.45
CA GLU A 407 6.02 -8.33 -23.68
C GLU A 407 5.89 -9.45 -22.63
N THR A 408 6.72 -9.50 -21.60
CA THR A 408 6.67 -10.54 -20.57
C THR A 408 6.99 -10.00 -19.18
N GLY A 409 5.97 -9.71 -18.40
CA GLY A 409 6.09 -9.43 -16.96
C GLY A 409 5.88 -10.70 -16.11
N ALA A 410 6.83 -11.02 -15.23
CA ALA A 410 6.61 -12.06 -14.22
C ALA A 410 5.46 -11.66 -13.28
N SER A 411 4.36 -12.40 -13.31
CA SER A 411 3.24 -12.25 -12.38
C SER A 411 3.66 -12.70 -10.97
N VAL A 412 3.18 -12.01 -9.94
CA VAL A 412 3.29 -12.50 -8.56
C VAL A 412 2.33 -13.68 -8.42
N GLN A 413 2.88 -14.89 -8.44
CA GLN A 413 2.10 -16.07 -8.12
C GLN A 413 2.08 -16.24 -6.59
N LEU A 414 0.99 -15.87 -5.96
CA LEU A 414 0.69 -16.36 -4.61
C LEU A 414 0.49 -17.86 -4.70
N ALA A 415 1.02 -18.63 -3.72
CA ALA A 415 0.84 -20.07 -3.68
C ALA A 415 -0.66 -20.38 -3.87
N PRO A 416 -1.02 -21.29 -4.80
CA PRO A 416 -2.41 -21.67 -4.98
C PRO A 416 -2.94 -22.15 -3.62
N HIS A 417 -4.12 -21.68 -3.25
CA HIS A 417 -4.86 -22.31 -2.17
C HIS A 417 -5.06 -23.78 -2.62
N THR A 418 -4.38 -24.71 -1.98
CA THR A 418 -4.71 -26.12 -2.11
C THR A 418 -6.14 -26.25 -1.60
N ALA A 419 -7.10 -26.22 -2.52
CA ALA A 419 -8.41 -26.76 -2.25
C ALA A 419 -8.16 -28.19 -1.83
N ALA A 420 -8.50 -28.54 -0.59
CA ALA A 420 -8.56 -29.93 -0.18
C ALA A 420 -9.45 -30.61 -1.21
N THR A 421 -8.86 -31.52 -1.97
CA THR A 421 -9.59 -32.40 -2.87
C THR A 421 -10.61 -33.14 -2.01
N ALA A 422 -11.88 -32.75 -2.11
CA ALA A 422 -12.96 -33.56 -1.58
C ALA A 422 -12.89 -34.90 -2.27
N GLU A 423 -12.60 -35.96 -1.52
CA GLU A 423 -12.74 -37.32 -2.02
C GLU A 423 -14.14 -37.50 -2.58
N PRO A 424 -14.31 -38.15 -3.75
CA PRO A 424 -15.62 -38.43 -4.30
C PRO A 424 -16.35 -39.39 -3.37
N VAL A 425 -17.52 -38.99 -2.88
CA VAL A 425 -18.46 -39.84 -2.14
C VAL A 425 -18.79 -41.02 -3.04
N PRO A 426 -18.60 -42.30 -2.63
CA PRO A 426 -18.95 -43.46 -3.43
C PRO A 426 -20.48 -43.48 -3.71
N ALA A 427 -20.83 -43.66 -4.95
CA ALA A 427 -22.20 -43.76 -5.41
C ALA A 427 -22.93 -44.91 -4.67
N ALA A 428 -24.07 -44.58 -4.07
CA ALA A 428 -24.97 -45.54 -3.46
C ALA A 428 -25.47 -46.52 -4.53
N THR A 429 -25.12 -47.78 -4.39
CA THR A 429 -25.65 -48.90 -5.17
C THR A 429 -27.15 -49.05 -4.90
N SER A 430 -27.95 -48.86 -5.93
CA SER A 430 -29.36 -49.18 -5.90
C SER A 430 -29.54 -50.72 -5.79
N VAL A 431 -30.02 -51.17 -4.65
CA VAL A 431 -30.52 -52.56 -4.50
C VAL A 431 -31.92 -52.58 -5.00
N SER A 432 -32.13 -53.24 -6.16
CA SER A 432 -33.40 -53.74 -6.60
C SER A 432 -33.58 -55.13 -6.02
N GLY A 433 -34.57 -55.35 -5.20
CA GLY A 433 -35.01 -56.65 -4.76
C GLY A 433 -36.50 -56.86 -5.05
N PRO A 434 -36.99 -58.08 -5.09
CA PRO A 434 -38.06 -58.56 -5.95
C PRO A 434 -39.44 -58.14 -5.52
#